data_e3651a200cd7edb6c047c62b640682de
#
_entry.id   e3651a200cd7edb6c047c62b640682de
#
_cell.length_a   1.000
_cell.length_b   1.000
_cell.length_c   1.000
_cell.angle_alpha   90.00
_cell.angle_beta   90.00
_cell.angle_gamma   90.00
#
_symmetry.space_group_name_H-M   'P 1'
#
loop_
_entity.id
_entity.type
_entity.pdbx_description
1 polymer ?
#
loop_
_entity_poly.entity_id
_entity_poly.type
_entity_poly.pdbx_seq_one_letter_code
_entity_poly.pdbx_strand_id
1 'polypeptide(L)'
;MKLSKRALVMTVALVLAMTMSVFGTVAYLTSSAKATNTFTVGDVEIDLDETLVDEDGNPKYPVDTDGDGETDQIITVDPEDGTITIIDPKDPDDPTDDEVIETIEPTGKDDEGNFIYPDADLDGDGDDDKITVDEDGNIVLDPDTDDEKVIEPGKSDGNEYNVVPGAEYLKDPTVTVIKGSEESYVRMRVEITNYAAVKEALGVDDAQILPTFAPDLNTTDWIQQTVAVKDDVLSVEFWYKETVDASDAAEDVVLPALFETFTVPGTLDREALQAIADMKMDVYGHAIQTVSFDDAEEAWQSFGQQEGN
;
A
#
# COMPACT_ATOMS: atom_id res chain seq x y z
N MET A 1 -40.08 -51.79 -3.86
CA MET A 1 -38.71 -52.16 -3.48
C MET A 1 -38.28 -51.29 -2.28
N LYS A 2 -38.14 -51.88 -1.08
CA LYS A 2 -37.65 -51.10 0.09
C LYS A 2 -36.14 -51.10 0.04
N LEU A 3 -35.52 -49.95 -0.24
CA LEU A 3 -34.07 -49.81 -0.11
C LEU A 3 -33.67 -50.13 1.34
N SER A 4 -32.62 -50.95 1.49
CA SER A 4 -32.10 -51.24 2.81
C SER A 4 -31.49 -49.96 3.41
N LYS A 5 -31.63 -49.80 4.75
CA LYS A 5 -31.06 -48.60 5.44
C LYS A 5 -29.56 -48.42 5.14
N ARG A 6 -28.84 -49.52 4.89
CA ARG A 6 -27.41 -49.48 4.50
C ARG A 6 -27.19 -48.92 3.10
N ALA A 7 -28.06 -49.27 2.13
CA ALA A 7 -27.96 -48.71 0.77
C ALA A 7 -28.27 -47.19 0.77
N LEU A 8 -29.26 -46.74 1.57
CA LEU A 8 -29.58 -45.32 1.71
C LEU A 8 -28.40 -44.52 2.31
N VAL A 9 -27.79 -45.04 3.38
CA VAL A 9 -26.62 -44.40 4.01
C VAL A 9 -25.43 -44.35 3.06
N MET A 10 -25.17 -45.40 2.28
CA MET A 10 -24.08 -45.38 1.28
C MET A 10 -24.36 -44.40 0.15
N THR A 11 -25.59 -44.25 -0.31
CA THR A 11 -25.94 -43.29 -1.36
C THR A 11 -25.79 -41.86 -0.85
N VAL A 12 -26.24 -41.56 0.38
CA VAL A 12 -26.08 -40.24 1.00
C VAL A 12 -24.60 -39.93 1.24
N ALA A 13 -23.80 -40.88 1.70
CA ALA A 13 -22.36 -40.70 1.88
C ALA A 13 -21.63 -40.44 0.54
N LEU A 14 -22.05 -41.14 -0.54
CA LEU A 14 -21.48 -40.93 -1.88
C LEU A 14 -21.84 -39.55 -2.46
N VAL A 15 -23.08 -39.10 -2.26
CA VAL A 15 -23.51 -37.74 -2.69
C VAL A 15 -22.79 -36.69 -1.90
N LEU A 16 -22.63 -36.84 -0.58
CA LEU A 16 -21.87 -35.92 0.25
C LEU A 16 -20.37 -35.89 -0.13
N ALA A 17 -19.78 -37.05 -0.44
CA ALA A 17 -18.39 -37.09 -0.92
C ALA A 17 -18.22 -36.42 -2.30
N MET A 18 -19.20 -36.59 -3.22
CA MET A 18 -19.17 -35.91 -4.51
C MET A 18 -19.39 -34.40 -4.37
N THR A 19 -20.27 -33.93 -3.49
CA THR A 19 -20.48 -32.52 -3.24
C THR A 19 -19.24 -31.88 -2.57
N MET A 20 -18.61 -32.58 -1.60
CA MET A 20 -17.34 -32.08 -1.02
C MET A 20 -16.19 -32.08 -2.03
N SER A 21 -16.13 -33.02 -2.98
CA SER A 21 -15.09 -33.01 -4.01
C SER A 21 -15.28 -31.91 -5.06
N VAL A 22 -16.52 -31.51 -5.34
CA VAL A 22 -16.81 -30.40 -6.27
C VAL A 22 -16.60 -29.03 -5.59
N PHE A 23 -16.92 -28.91 -4.30
CA PHE A 23 -16.64 -27.67 -3.55
C PHE A 23 -15.20 -27.61 -3.02
N GLY A 24 -14.49 -28.72 -2.88
CA GLY A 24 -13.10 -28.79 -2.41
C GLY A 24 -12.06 -28.51 -3.48
N THR A 25 -12.41 -28.54 -4.76
CA THR A 25 -11.49 -28.24 -5.89
C THR A 25 -11.52 -26.79 -6.36
N VAL A 26 -12.34 -25.93 -5.76
CA VAL A 26 -12.46 -24.50 -6.13
C VAL A 26 -11.94 -23.57 -5.02
N ALA A 27 -11.29 -24.09 -4.01
CA ALA A 27 -10.50 -23.25 -3.10
C ALA A 27 -9.20 -22.89 -3.80
N TYR A 28 -9.27 -22.00 -4.78
CA TYR A 28 -8.07 -21.38 -5.32
C TYR A 28 -7.40 -20.61 -4.20
N LEU A 29 -6.09 -20.76 -4.13
CA LEU A 29 -5.25 -20.03 -3.22
C LEU A 29 -5.22 -18.59 -3.70
N THR A 30 -6.08 -17.76 -3.11
CA THR A 30 -6.16 -16.32 -3.39
C THR A 30 -5.86 -15.57 -2.11
N SER A 31 -5.01 -14.57 -2.18
CA SER A 31 -4.87 -13.57 -1.15
C SER A 31 -5.38 -12.24 -1.67
N SER A 32 -6.10 -11.50 -0.85
CA SER A 32 -6.51 -10.12 -1.14
C SER A 32 -6.19 -9.28 0.08
N ALA A 33 -5.40 -8.24 -0.12
CA ALA A 33 -5.16 -7.21 0.87
C ALA A 33 -5.98 -5.98 0.50
N LYS A 34 -6.73 -5.50 1.43
CA LYS A 34 -7.27 -4.14 1.45
C LYS A 34 -6.47 -3.43 2.52
N ALA A 35 -6.32 -2.11 2.39
CA ALA A 35 -5.70 -1.26 3.41
C ALA A 35 -6.22 -1.46 4.86
N THR A 36 -6.75 -2.60 5.23
CA THR A 36 -7.16 -2.96 6.59
C THR A 36 -7.19 -4.46 6.90
N ASN A 37 -6.92 -5.39 5.97
CA ASN A 37 -6.99 -6.81 6.30
C ASN A 37 -6.18 -7.70 5.35
N THR A 38 -5.19 -8.40 5.87
CA THR A 38 -4.49 -9.49 5.20
C THR A 38 -5.32 -10.78 5.31
N PHE A 39 -5.71 -11.36 4.19
CA PHE A 39 -6.35 -12.67 4.15
C PHE A 39 -5.41 -13.69 3.52
N THR A 40 -5.01 -14.66 4.31
CA THR A 40 -4.26 -15.82 3.83
C THR A 40 -5.24 -16.92 3.41
N VAL A 41 -5.26 -17.29 2.15
CA VAL A 41 -5.99 -18.45 1.65
C VAL A 41 -5.04 -19.29 0.80
N GLY A 42 -4.44 -20.30 1.41
CA GLY A 42 -3.50 -21.23 0.78
C GLY A 42 -2.05 -20.72 0.79
N ASP A 43 -1.28 -21.09 -0.24
CA ASP A 43 0.17 -20.87 -0.29
C ASP A 43 0.57 -19.55 -1.00
N VAL A 44 -0.34 -18.57 -1.14
CA VAL A 44 -0.06 -17.23 -1.65
C VAL A 44 -0.50 -16.20 -0.62
N GLU A 45 0.46 -15.42 -0.14
CA GLU A 45 0.26 -14.35 0.81
C GLU A 45 0.83 -13.05 0.24
N ILE A 46 0.06 -11.97 0.30
CA ILE A 46 0.49 -10.63 -0.09
C ILE A 46 0.16 -9.63 0.99
N ASP A 47 0.95 -8.58 1.05
CA ASP A 47 0.67 -7.36 1.76
C ASP A 47 0.50 -6.20 0.78
N LEU A 48 -0.30 -5.20 1.15
CA LEU A 48 -0.46 -3.96 0.41
C LEU A 48 -0.34 -2.81 1.41
N ASP A 49 0.69 -2.05 1.27
CA ASP A 49 0.97 -0.91 2.12
C ASP A 49 1.35 0.34 1.31
N GLU A 50 1.42 1.46 1.99
CA GLU A 50 1.94 2.73 1.51
C GLU A 50 2.91 3.26 2.56
N THR A 51 3.81 4.15 2.17
CA THR A 51 4.62 4.90 3.13
C THR A 51 3.72 5.66 4.10
N LEU A 52 3.97 5.53 5.40
CA LEU A 52 3.27 6.29 6.44
C LEU A 52 3.66 7.76 6.33
N VAL A 53 2.68 8.65 6.18
CA VAL A 53 2.90 10.09 6.09
C VAL A 53 2.06 10.85 7.10
N ASP A 54 2.45 12.11 7.34
CA ASP A 54 1.60 13.07 8.05
C ASP A 54 0.51 13.67 7.12
N GLU A 55 -0.34 14.56 7.66
CA GLU A 55 -1.41 15.20 6.90
C GLU A 55 -0.92 16.11 5.75
N ASP A 56 0.34 16.54 5.80
CA ASP A 56 0.99 17.36 4.78
C ASP A 56 1.73 16.49 3.74
N GLY A 57 1.78 15.16 3.93
CA GLY A 57 2.37 14.17 3.03
C GLY A 57 3.87 13.92 3.27
N ASN A 58 4.40 14.35 4.41
CA ASN A 58 5.79 14.08 4.77
C ASN A 58 5.94 12.69 5.38
N PRO A 59 6.98 11.90 5.02
CA PRO A 59 7.22 10.60 5.61
C PRO A 59 7.35 10.66 7.14
N LYS A 60 6.77 9.67 7.81
CA LYS A 60 6.89 9.44 9.25
C LYS A 60 7.79 8.23 9.51
N TYR A 61 8.72 8.38 10.42
CA TYR A 61 9.67 7.34 10.82
C TYR A 61 9.40 6.95 12.28
N PRO A 62 8.67 5.87 12.54
CA PRO A 62 8.46 5.38 13.89
C PRO A 62 9.75 4.78 14.45
N VAL A 63 10.14 5.16 15.66
CA VAL A 63 11.34 4.70 16.34
C VAL A 63 10.95 4.08 17.67
N ASP A 64 11.42 2.85 17.90
CA ASP A 64 11.40 2.14 19.18
C ASP A 64 12.78 2.34 19.83
N THR A 65 12.84 3.18 20.87
CA THR A 65 14.10 3.58 21.52
C THR A 65 14.50 2.64 22.65
N ASP A 66 13.57 1.85 23.19
CA ASP A 66 13.84 0.93 24.31
C ASP A 66 13.80 -0.56 23.95
N GLY A 67 13.42 -0.89 22.70
CA GLY A 67 13.45 -2.24 22.13
C GLY A 67 12.29 -3.12 22.61
N ASP A 68 11.18 -2.55 23.07
CA ASP A 68 10.02 -3.30 23.53
C ASP A 68 9.01 -3.63 22.42
N GLY A 69 9.20 -3.06 21.22
CA GLY A 69 8.39 -3.25 20.02
C GLY A 69 7.24 -2.26 19.88
N GLU A 70 7.13 -1.27 20.80
CA GLU A 70 6.21 -0.15 20.69
C GLU A 70 6.94 1.07 20.12
N THR A 71 6.21 1.99 19.48
CA THR A 71 6.81 3.22 18.95
C THR A 71 6.88 4.26 20.07
N ASP A 72 8.10 4.67 20.44
CA ASP A 72 8.35 5.69 21.45
C ASP A 72 8.38 7.10 20.88
N GLN A 73 8.85 7.21 19.63
CA GLN A 73 9.03 8.47 18.94
C GLN A 73 8.62 8.34 17.47
N ILE A 74 8.15 9.45 16.90
CA ILE A 74 7.94 9.58 15.45
C ILE A 74 8.82 10.72 14.97
N ILE A 75 9.66 10.44 14.00
CA ILE A 75 10.46 11.45 13.31
C ILE A 75 9.72 11.83 12.03
N THR A 76 9.72 13.11 11.66
CA THR A 76 9.29 13.61 10.35
C THR A 76 10.38 14.47 9.75
N VAL A 77 10.52 14.47 8.44
CA VAL A 77 11.48 15.29 7.70
C VAL A 77 10.71 16.15 6.71
N ASP A 78 10.83 17.48 6.83
CA ASP A 78 10.25 18.39 5.86
C ASP A 78 11.09 18.36 4.56
N PRO A 79 10.52 17.95 3.42
CA PRO A 79 11.27 17.80 2.18
C PRO A 79 11.70 19.15 1.56
N GLU A 80 11.07 20.28 1.94
CA GLU A 80 11.40 21.59 1.39
C GLU A 80 12.67 22.18 2.05
N ASP A 81 12.73 22.14 3.36
CA ASP A 81 13.84 22.78 4.09
C ASP A 81 14.73 21.79 4.86
N GLY A 82 14.34 20.52 4.94
CA GLY A 82 15.06 19.45 5.62
C GLY A 82 14.91 19.46 7.14
N THR A 83 13.99 20.22 7.69
CA THR A 83 13.77 20.23 9.14
C THR A 83 13.31 18.87 9.65
N ILE A 84 14.04 18.30 10.61
CA ILE A 84 13.65 17.09 11.32
C ILE A 84 12.84 17.50 12.55
N THR A 85 11.67 16.89 12.73
CA THR A 85 10.86 17.08 13.93
C THR A 85 10.66 15.71 14.62
N ILE A 86 10.97 15.67 15.90
CA ILE A 86 10.80 14.49 16.77
C ILE A 86 9.57 14.68 17.61
N ILE A 87 8.66 13.72 17.60
CA ILE A 87 7.35 13.76 18.21
C ILE A 87 7.22 12.59 19.20
N ASP A 88 6.70 12.84 20.40
CA ASP A 88 6.26 11.80 21.33
C ASP A 88 4.77 11.49 21.05
N PRO A 89 4.44 10.33 20.45
CA PRO A 89 3.06 9.93 20.19
C PRO A 89 2.42 9.43 21.50
N LYS A 90 1.79 10.31 22.25
CA LYS A 90 1.17 10.01 23.56
C LYS A 90 0.08 8.94 23.46
N ASP A 91 -0.73 9.01 22.41
CA ASP A 91 -1.77 8.03 22.09
C ASP A 91 -1.71 7.75 20.57
N PRO A 92 -1.33 6.54 20.15
CA PRO A 92 -1.24 6.20 18.71
C PRO A 92 -2.56 6.41 17.95
N ASP A 93 -3.70 6.41 18.65
CA ASP A 93 -5.04 6.58 18.07
C ASP A 93 -5.53 8.04 18.09
N ASP A 94 -4.81 8.97 18.76
CA ASP A 94 -5.18 10.40 18.88
C ASP A 94 -3.98 11.33 18.63
N PRO A 95 -3.68 11.67 17.37
CA PRO A 95 -2.54 12.54 17.04
C PRO A 95 -2.69 13.98 17.56
N THR A 96 -3.82 14.33 18.17
CA THR A 96 -4.04 15.69 18.69
C THR A 96 -3.36 15.94 20.04
N ASP A 97 -2.89 14.90 20.73
CA ASP A 97 -2.14 15.00 21.98
C ASP A 97 -0.63 14.78 21.83
N ASP A 98 -0.15 14.55 20.61
CA ASP A 98 1.26 14.44 20.28
C ASP A 98 2.04 15.66 20.77
N GLU A 99 3.23 15.44 21.31
CA GLU A 99 4.11 16.50 21.81
C GLU A 99 5.41 16.54 21.01
N VAL A 100 5.73 17.71 20.42
CA VAL A 100 7.03 17.92 19.79
C VAL A 100 8.11 17.93 20.86
N ILE A 101 9.02 16.96 20.82
CA ILE A 101 10.15 16.84 21.73
C ILE A 101 11.26 17.77 21.32
N GLU A 102 11.64 17.69 20.03
CA GLU A 102 12.78 18.41 19.46
C GLU A 102 12.57 18.76 17.99
N THR A 103 13.25 19.79 17.52
CA THR A 103 13.32 20.18 16.12
C THR A 103 14.76 20.42 15.77
N ILE A 104 15.27 19.73 14.71
CA ILE A 104 16.65 19.81 14.26
C ILE A 104 16.67 20.46 12.89
N GLU A 105 17.24 21.68 12.81
CA GLU A 105 17.42 22.38 11.54
C GLU A 105 18.73 21.94 10.87
N PRO A 106 18.75 21.71 9.54
CA PRO A 106 19.99 21.40 8.85
C PRO A 106 20.96 22.57 8.90
N THR A 107 22.25 22.26 8.99
CA THR A 107 23.33 23.25 9.01
C THR A 107 23.76 23.68 7.61
N GLY A 108 23.37 22.94 6.57
CA GLY A 108 23.68 23.19 5.18
C GLY A 108 23.33 22.02 4.27
N LYS A 109 23.93 22.00 3.09
CA LYS A 109 23.86 20.88 2.14
C LYS A 109 25.26 20.48 1.71
N ASP A 110 25.45 19.17 1.44
CA ASP A 110 26.68 18.65 0.87
C ASP A 110 26.81 18.97 -0.65
N ASP A 111 27.90 18.50 -1.28
CA ASP A 111 28.15 18.72 -2.71
C ASP A 111 27.16 17.92 -3.62
N GLU A 112 26.44 16.93 -3.07
CA GLU A 112 25.43 16.09 -3.73
C GLU A 112 24.01 16.64 -3.52
N GLY A 113 23.85 17.61 -2.60
CA GLY A 113 22.59 18.30 -2.32
C GLY A 113 21.82 17.76 -1.12
N ASN A 114 22.33 16.76 -0.43
CA ASN A 114 21.74 16.19 0.78
C ASN A 114 21.88 17.18 1.95
N PHE A 115 20.89 17.21 2.84
CA PHE A 115 20.94 18.04 4.03
C PHE A 115 21.99 17.51 5.03
N ILE A 116 22.73 18.42 5.64
CA ILE A 116 23.70 18.15 6.70
C ILE A 116 23.10 18.61 8.03
N TYR A 117 23.06 17.74 9.00
CA TYR A 117 22.51 18.03 10.32
C TYR A 117 23.62 18.18 11.39
N PRO A 118 23.34 18.83 12.53
CA PRO A 118 24.14 18.66 13.74
C PRO A 118 23.97 17.22 14.24
N ASP A 119 25.00 16.72 14.92
CA ASP A 119 24.92 15.40 15.55
C ASP A 119 23.81 15.40 16.64
N ALA A 120 22.96 14.37 16.69
CA ALA A 120 21.89 14.23 17.65
C ALA A 120 21.53 12.74 17.87
N ASP A 121 21.13 12.37 19.08
CA ASP A 121 20.66 11.02 19.43
C ASP A 121 19.24 10.81 18.90
N LEU A 122 19.09 10.17 17.74
CA LEU A 122 17.79 9.91 17.11
C LEU A 122 17.25 8.51 17.42
N ASP A 123 18.10 7.58 17.82
CA ASP A 123 17.69 6.18 18.06
C ASP A 123 17.58 5.81 19.54
N GLY A 124 17.89 6.77 20.42
CA GLY A 124 17.70 6.64 21.88
C GLY A 124 18.80 5.83 22.57
N ASP A 125 19.92 5.55 21.94
CA ASP A 125 21.00 4.75 22.51
C ASP A 125 21.90 5.56 23.48
N GLY A 126 21.80 6.89 23.45
CA GLY A 126 22.45 7.84 24.36
C GLY A 126 23.74 8.45 23.81
N ASP A 127 24.13 8.14 22.61
CA ASP A 127 25.21 8.77 21.88
C ASP A 127 24.65 9.64 20.74
N ASP A 128 25.32 10.73 20.37
CA ASP A 128 24.89 11.62 19.29
C ASP A 128 25.32 11.03 17.93
N ASP A 129 24.38 10.81 17.04
CA ASP A 129 24.55 10.27 15.70
C ASP A 129 24.88 11.35 14.67
N LYS A 130 25.59 10.93 13.63
CA LYS A 130 25.72 11.70 12.40
C LYS A 130 24.53 11.41 11.50
N ILE A 131 23.73 12.40 11.21
CA ILE A 131 22.45 12.24 10.51
C ILE A 131 22.62 12.62 9.04
N THR A 132 22.16 11.73 8.14
CA THR A 132 21.95 12.04 6.72
C THR A 132 20.59 11.49 6.28
N VAL A 133 20.01 12.08 5.23
CA VAL A 133 18.82 11.53 4.56
C VAL A 133 19.27 11.14 3.15
N ASP A 134 19.12 9.87 2.80
CA ASP A 134 19.54 9.33 1.52
C ASP A 134 18.58 9.70 0.36
N GLU A 135 18.91 9.30 -0.87
CA GLU A 135 18.09 9.58 -2.06
C GLU A 135 16.75 8.85 -2.08
N ASP A 136 16.60 7.78 -1.29
CA ASP A 136 15.36 7.03 -1.12
C ASP A 136 14.50 7.59 0.04
N GLY A 137 15.00 8.62 0.72
CA GLY A 137 14.33 9.28 1.83
C GLY A 137 14.55 8.63 3.19
N ASN A 138 15.40 7.60 3.31
CA ASN A 138 15.70 6.98 4.61
C ASN A 138 16.60 7.88 5.46
N ILE A 139 16.39 7.86 6.76
CA ILE A 139 17.30 8.50 7.70
C ILE A 139 18.44 7.52 7.99
N VAL A 140 19.67 7.92 7.69
CA VAL A 140 20.87 7.12 7.93
C VAL A 140 21.66 7.76 9.06
N LEU A 141 21.87 6.99 10.13
CA LEU A 141 22.65 7.36 11.29
C LEU A 141 24.07 6.81 11.11
N ASP A 142 25.07 7.59 11.46
CA ASP A 142 26.49 7.26 11.38
C ASP A 142 26.93 6.61 10.06
N PRO A 143 26.61 7.21 8.90
CA PRO A 143 26.87 6.63 7.61
C PRO A 143 28.38 6.30 7.43
N ASP A 144 28.64 5.20 6.71
CA ASP A 144 30.01 4.70 6.42
C ASP A 144 30.80 4.24 7.67
N THR A 145 30.14 3.93 8.77
CA THR A 145 30.77 3.39 10.00
C THR A 145 30.32 1.95 10.29
N ASP A 146 30.93 1.31 11.29
CA ASP A 146 30.52 -0.03 11.74
C ASP A 146 29.19 0.04 12.56
N ASP A 147 28.78 1.24 12.98
CA ASP A 147 27.59 1.53 13.77
C ASP A 147 26.44 2.14 12.91
N GLU A 148 26.58 2.09 11.57
CA GLU A 148 25.56 2.59 10.64
C GLU A 148 24.19 1.94 10.89
N LYS A 149 23.17 2.77 11.06
CA LYS A 149 21.78 2.36 11.22
C LYS A 149 20.89 3.12 10.23
N VAL A 150 20.01 2.40 9.54
CA VAL A 150 19.03 2.98 8.62
C VAL A 150 17.67 2.94 9.29
N ILE A 151 17.00 4.09 9.34
CA ILE A 151 15.61 4.22 9.78
C ILE A 151 14.77 4.45 8.53
N GLU A 152 13.98 3.44 8.17
CA GLU A 152 13.07 3.50 7.04
C GLU A 152 11.74 4.18 7.45
N PRO A 153 11.02 4.84 6.51
CA PRO A 153 9.68 5.31 6.78
C PRO A 153 8.77 4.18 7.24
N GLY A 154 7.85 4.49 8.14
CA GLY A 154 6.80 3.55 8.54
C GLY A 154 5.90 3.17 7.38
N LYS A 155 5.13 2.11 7.56
CA LYS A 155 4.13 1.62 6.60
C LYS A 155 2.73 1.89 7.12
N SER A 156 1.80 2.16 6.21
CA SER A 156 0.40 2.46 6.50
C SER A 156 -0.53 1.68 5.58
N ASP A 157 -1.64 1.24 6.12
CA ASP A 157 -2.78 0.71 5.37
C ASP A 157 -3.59 1.80 4.64
N GLY A 158 -3.22 3.06 4.80
CA GLY A 158 -3.83 4.23 4.15
C GLY A 158 -3.61 5.51 4.95
N ASN A 159 -3.42 6.60 4.23
CA ASN A 159 -3.11 7.90 4.79
C ASN A 159 -4.27 8.90 4.61
N GLU A 160 -4.37 9.87 5.50
CA GLU A 160 -5.27 11.04 5.38
C GLU A 160 -4.43 12.28 5.05
N TYR A 161 -4.93 13.13 4.14
CA TYR A 161 -4.19 14.28 3.64
C TYR A 161 -5.00 15.58 3.75
N ASN A 162 -4.36 16.65 4.22
CA ASN A 162 -4.84 18.03 4.11
C ASN A 162 -4.51 18.59 2.72
N VAL A 163 -5.33 18.26 1.72
CA VAL A 163 -5.00 18.52 0.33
C VAL A 163 -5.03 20.00 -0.03
N VAL A 164 -3.87 20.51 -0.44
CA VAL A 164 -3.70 21.84 -1.07
C VAL A 164 -3.63 21.67 -2.59
N PRO A 165 -4.55 22.28 -3.37
CA PRO A 165 -4.53 22.13 -4.81
C PRO A 165 -3.21 22.56 -5.45
N GLY A 166 -2.63 21.69 -6.25
CA GLY A 166 -1.35 21.89 -6.92
C GLY A 166 -0.13 21.44 -6.12
N ALA A 167 -0.32 21.00 -4.86
CA ALA A 167 0.73 20.31 -4.13
C ALA A 167 0.77 18.81 -4.52
N GLU A 168 1.92 18.21 -4.34
CA GLU A 168 2.16 16.77 -4.50
C GLU A 168 2.29 16.15 -3.12
N TYR A 169 1.72 14.96 -2.94
CA TYR A 169 1.72 14.20 -1.70
C TYR A 169 2.27 12.81 -1.98
N LEU A 170 3.12 12.31 -1.13
CA LEU A 170 3.60 10.93 -1.21
C LEU A 170 2.43 9.96 -1.02
N LYS A 171 2.24 9.10 -2.00
CA LYS A 171 1.27 8.02 -1.99
C LYS A 171 1.75 6.93 -2.95
N ASP A 172 2.27 5.85 -2.42
CA ASP A 172 3.05 4.85 -3.11
C ASP A 172 2.53 3.42 -2.89
N PRO A 173 1.27 3.12 -3.27
CA PRO A 173 0.69 1.81 -3.03
C PRO A 173 1.57 0.71 -3.62
N THR A 174 2.06 -0.16 -2.73
CA THR A 174 3.06 -1.19 -3.00
C THR A 174 2.55 -2.55 -2.55
N VAL A 175 2.62 -3.54 -3.44
CA VAL A 175 2.32 -4.94 -3.11
C VAL A 175 3.61 -5.67 -2.79
N THR A 176 3.62 -6.33 -1.65
CA THR A 176 4.67 -7.26 -1.24
C THR A 176 4.14 -8.69 -1.31
N VAL A 177 4.80 -9.57 -2.06
CA VAL A 177 4.51 -11.01 -2.07
C VAL A 177 5.39 -11.68 -1.03
N ILE A 178 4.76 -12.26 -0.02
CA ILE A 178 5.46 -12.83 1.13
C ILE A 178 6.26 -14.08 0.71
N LYS A 179 7.49 -14.18 1.19
CA LYS A 179 8.37 -15.34 0.94
C LYS A 179 7.69 -16.66 1.28
N GLY A 180 7.93 -17.66 0.44
CA GLY A 180 7.28 -18.96 0.54
C GLY A 180 5.96 -19.03 -0.22
N SER A 181 5.47 -17.91 -0.79
CA SER A 181 4.29 -17.90 -1.66
C SER A 181 4.57 -18.57 -2.99
N GLU A 182 3.64 -19.41 -3.44
CA GLU A 182 3.68 -20.03 -4.76
C GLU A 182 3.59 -19.00 -5.90
N GLU A 183 4.05 -19.36 -7.09
CA GLU A 183 3.98 -18.51 -8.27
C GLU A 183 2.56 -17.99 -8.51
N SER A 184 2.42 -16.68 -8.64
CA SER A 184 1.12 -16.00 -8.71
C SER A 184 1.06 -14.89 -9.74
N TYR A 185 -0.16 -14.64 -10.24
CA TYR A 185 -0.52 -13.38 -10.90
C TYR A 185 -0.89 -12.37 -9.83
N VAL A 186 -0.41 -11.13 -9.98
CA VAL A 186 -0.69 -10.01 -9.05
C VAL A 186 -1.42 -8.89 -9.79
N ARG A 187 -2.42 -8.30 -9.12
CA ARG A 187 -3.10 -7.10 -9.62
C ARG A 187 -3.33 -6.09 -8.52
N MET A 188 -3.44 -4.83 -8.93
CA MET A 188 -4.00 -3.75 -8.13
C MET A 188 -5.28 -3.22 -8.75
N ARG A 189 -6.20 -2.74 -7.91
CA ARG A 189 -7.41 -2.04 -8.33
C ARG A 189 -7.53 -0.75 -7.55
N VAL A 190 -7.58 0.37 -8.25
CA VAL A 190 -7.80 1.69 -7.68
C VAL A 190 -9.27 2.04 -7.80
N GLU A 191 -9.92 2.42 -6.70
CA GLU A 191 -11.30 2.88 -6.64
C GLU A 191 -11.36 4.34 -6.21
N ILE A 192 -12.04 5.16 -7.01
CA ILE A 192 -12.25 6.58 -6.73
C ILE A 192 -13.76 6.79 -6.53
N THR A 193 -14.12 7.17 -5.30
CA THR A 193 -15.52 7.45 -4.92
C THR A 193 -15.96 8.85 -5.38
N ASN A 194 -17.27 9.16 -5.25
CA ASN A 194 -17.84 10.44 -5.67
C ASN A 194 -17.54 10.75 -7.15
N TYR A 195 -17.57 9.69 -7.99
CA TYR A 195 -17.16 9.74 -9.40
C TYR A 195 -17.87 10.85 -10.19
N ALA A 196 -19.18 11.04 -10.00
CA ALA A 196 -19.93 12.03 -10.76
C ALA A 196 -19.42 13.46 -10.54
N ALA A 197 -19.12 13.82 -9.29
CA ALA A 197 -18.56 15.12 -8.95
C ALA A 197 -17.10 15.25 -9.45
N VAL A 198 -16.30 14.20 -9.30
CA VAL A 198 -14.91 14.15 -9.80
C VAL A 198 -14.89 14.33 -11.31
N LYS A 199 -15.73 13.61 -12.03
CA LYS A 199 -15.86 13.72 -13.49
C LYS A 199 -16.24 15.13 -13.95
N GLU A 200 -17.18 15.75 -13.26
CA GLU A 200 -17.62 17.12 -13.56
C GLU A 200 -16.52 18.14 -13.25
N ALA A 201 -15.86 18.01 -12.08
CA ALA A 201 -14.80 18.90 -11.65
C ALA A 201 -13.58 18.87 -12.59
N LEU A 202 -13.15 17.68 -13.00
CA LEU A 202 -11.97 17.52 -13.86
C LEU A 202 -12.27 17.78 -15.35
N GLY A 203 -13.48 17.44 -15.82
CA GLY A 203 -13.88 17.60 -17.23
C GLY A 203 -13.07 16.73 -18.21
N VAL A 204 -12.51 15.61 -17.73
CA VAL A 204 -11.68 14.67 -18.52
C VAL A 204 -12.42 13.36 -18.78
N ASP A 205 -11.92 12.51 -19.69
CA ASP A 205 -12.46 11.17 -19.90
C ASP A 205 -12.16 10.26 -18.70
N ASP A 206 -12.95 9.19 -18.47
CA ASP A 206 -12.80 8.29 -17.33
C ASP A 206 -11.40 7.72 -17.20
N ALA A 207 -10.80 7.31 -18.31
CA ALA A 207 -9.42 6.79 -18.36
C ALA A 207 -8.34 7.83 -18.01
N GLN A 208 -8.69 9.12 -17.95
CA GLN A 208 -7.78 10.20 -17.60
C GLN A 208 -7.96 10.69 -16.15
N ILE A 209 -8.98 10.23 -15.43
CA ILE A 209 -9.21 10.65 -14.05
C ILE A 209 -8.05 10.24 -13.15
N LEU A 210 -7.71 8.94 -13.10
CA LEU A 210 -6.58 8.47 -12.29
C LEU A 210 -5.25 9.12 -12.70
N PRO A 211 -4.84 9.17 -13.98
CA PRO A 211 -3.60 9.86 -14.37
C PRO A 211 -3.58 11.37 -14.06
N THR A 212 -4.75 11.98 -13.82
CA THR A 212 -4.80 13.39 -13.39
C THR A 212 -4.44 13.54 -11.92
N PHE A 213 -4.79 12.57 -11.09
CA PHE A 213 -4.43 12.55 -9.67
C PHE A 213 -3.07 11.91 -9.40
N ALA A 214 -2.67 10.90 -10.20
CA ALA A 214 -1.39 10.18 -10.12
C ALA A 214 -0.65 10.33 -11.46
N PRO A 215 0.08 11.45 -11.68
CA PRO A 215 0.69 11.75 -12.96
C PRO A 215 1.88 10.85 -13.31
N ASP A 216 2.48 10.21 -12.34
CA ASP A 216 3.64 9.31 -12.40
C ASP A 216 3.26 7.83 -12.46
N LEU A 217 2.01 7.52 -12.80
CA LEU A 217 1.48 6.16 -12.89
C LEU A 217 2.45 5.20 -13.63
N ASN A 218 2.90 4.15 -12.97
CA ASN A 218 3.84 3.17 -13.47
C ASN A 218 3.18 2.23 -14.50
N THR A 219 3.14 2.65 -15.73
CA THR A 219 2.62 1.85 -16.85
C THR A 219 3.65 0.89 -17.45
N THR A 220 4.87 0.84 -16.93
CA THR A 220 5.93 -0.06 -17.36
C THR A 220 5.79 -1.44 -16.71
N ASP A 221 5.46 -1.47 -15.45
CA ASP A 221 5.35 -2.70 -14.66
C ASP A 221 3.89 -3.11 -14.44
N TRP A 222 2.97 -2.14 -14.41
CA TRP A 222 1.55 -2.32 -14.20
C TRP A 222 0.75 -2.03 -15.47
N ILE A 223 0.16 -3.05 -16.06
CA ILE A 223 -0.57 -2.95 -17.31
C ILE A 223 -2.05 -2.69 -17.02
N GLN A 224 -2.52 -1.49 -17.38
CA GLN A 224 -3.92 -1.14 -17.22
C GLN A 224 -4.82 -2.06 -18.03
N GLN A 225 -5.85 -2.61 -17.39
CA GLN A 225 -6.82 -3.53 -18.01
C GLN A 225 -8.17 -2.85 -18.21
N THR A 226 -8.92 -2.65 -17.14
CA THR A 226 -10.29 -2.15 -17.22
C THR A 226 -10.43 -0.80 -16.55
N VAL A 227 -11.32 0.03 -17.10
CA VAL A 227 -11.88 1.23 -16.48
C VAL A 227 -13.39 1.04 -16.47
N ALA A 228 -13.98 1.02 -15.28
CA ALA A 228 -15.40 0.78 -15.09
C ALA A 228 -16.00 1.75 -14.07
N VAL A 229 -17.26 2.10 -14.27
CA VAL A 229 -18.01 2.93 -13.33
C VAL A 229 -19.23 2.15 -12.85
N LYS A 230 -19.38 2.03 -11.54
CA LYS A 230 -20.51 1.39 -10.88
C LYS A 230 -20.80 2.06 -9.54
N ASP A 231 -22.06 2.34 -9.27
CA ASP A 231 -22.55 2.87 -7.98
C ASP A 231 -21.79 4.14 -7.52
N ASP A 232 -21.50 5.06 -8.46
CA ASP A 232 -20.74 6.31 -8.25
C ASP A 232 -19.25 6.10 -7.85
N VAL A 233 -18.68 4.94 -8.20
CA VAL A 233 -17.27 4.61 -8.02
C VAL A 233 -16.64 4.34 -9.38
N LEU A 234 -15.51 5.01 -9.66
CA LEU A 234 -14.63 4.68 -10.77
C LEU A 234 -13.66 3.60 -10.29
N SER A 235 -13.57 2.49 -11.00
CA SER A 235 -12.62 1.42 -10.74
C SER A 235 -11.66 1.28 -11.91
N VAL A 236 -10.36 1.30 -11.63
CA VAL A 236 -9.29 1.11 -12.62
C VAL A 236 -8.43 -0.08 -12.18
N GLU A 237 -8.32 -1.08 -13.03
CA GLU A 237 -7.59 -2.31 -12.72
C GLU A 237 -6.27 -2.37 -13.49
N PHE A 238 -5.21 -2.81 -12.78
CA PHE A 238 -3.85 -2.99 -13.29
C PHE A 238 -3.36 -4.39 -12.96
N TRP A 239 -2.76 -5.06 -13.94
CA TRP A 239 -2.08 -6.33 -13.72
C TRP A 239 -0.58 -6.12 -13.76
N TYR A 240 0.11 -6.73 -12.81
CA TYR A 240 1.56 -6.80 -12.89
C TYR A 240 1.96 -7.57 -14.15
N LYS A 241 2.98 -7.10 -14.84
CA LYS A 241 3.36 -7.58 -16.19
C LYS A 241 3.84 -9.02 -16.24
N GLU A 242 4.30 -9.57 -15.13
CA GLU A 242 4.90 -10.90 -15.00
C GLU A 242 4.24 -11.67 -13.87
N THR A 243 4.47 -12.99 -13.81
CA THR A 243 4.17 -13.78 -12.62
C THR A 243 5.23 -13.53 -11.55
N VAL A 244 4.85 -13.65 -10.29
CA VAL A 244 5.75 -13.50 -9.14
C VAL A 244 5.86 -14.83 -8.42
N ASP A 245 7.07 -15.37 -8.33
CA ASP A 245 7.38 -16.60 -7.61
C ASP A 245 8.25 -16.27 -6.39
N ALA A 246 7.69 -16.42 -5.20
CA ALA A 246 8.37 -16.23 -3.94
C ALA A 246 8.58 -17.55 -3.17
N SER A 247 8.31 -18.71 -3.79
CA SER A 247 8.35 -20.04 -3.14
C SER A 247 9.71 -20.40 -2.56
N ASP A 248 10.78 -20.04 -3.25
CA ASP A 248 12.17 -20.26 -2.84
C ASP A 248 12.90 -18.94 -2.46
N ALA A 249 12.17 -17.81 -2.36
CA ALA A 249 12.76 -16.51 -2.04
C ALA A 249 13.30 -16.47 -0.59
N ALA A 250 14.45 -15.85 -0.40
CA ALA A 250 15.07 -15.69 0.92
C ALA A 250 14.35 -14.60 1.74
N GLU A 251 13.80 -13.61 1.05
CA GLU A 251 13.10 -12.44 1.58
C GLU A 251 11.79 -12.24 0.84
N ASP A 252 10.93 -11.38 1.33
CA ASP A 252 9.69 -10.99 0.68
C ASP A 252 10.00 -10.29 -0.66
N VAL A 253 9.11 -10.43 -1.65
CA VAL A 253 9.28 -9.83 -2.97
C VAL A 253 8.43 -8.57 -3.06
N VAL A 254 9.07 -7.42 -2.93
CA VAL A 254 8.44 -6.11 -3.04
C VAL A 254 8.31 -5.74 -4.52
N LEU A 255 7.11 -5.45 -4.97
CA LEU A 255 6.86 -5.00 -6.35
C LEU A 255 7.02 -3.48 -6.44
N PRO A 256 7.35 -2.93 -7.62
CA PRO A 256 7.35 -1.49 -7.82
C PRO A 256 5.98 -0.87 -7.49
N ALA A 257 5.97 0.29 -6.86
CA ALA A 257 4.75 1.03 -6.60
C ALA A 257 3.94 1.28 -7.89
N LEU A 258 2.61 1.34 -7.78
CA LEU A 258 1.73 1.66 -8.89
C LEU A 258 1.87 3.13 -9.33
N PHE A 259 2.09 4.03 -8.39
CA PHE A 259 2.47 5.43 -8.53
C PHE A 259 3.13 5.86 -7.21
N GLU A 260 3.84 6.96 -7.20
CA GLU A 260 4.55 7.46 -6.02
C GLU A 260 3.95 8.76 -5.49
N THR A 261 3.17 9.47 -6.33
CA THR A 261 2.62 10.76 -5.95
C THR A 261 1.13 10.88 -6.24
N PHE A 262 0.46 11.61 -5.37
CA PHE A 262 -0.92 12.04 -5.52
C PHE A 262 -1.00 13.56 -5.54
N THR A 263 -1.78 14.13 -6.47
CA THR A 263 -2.02 15.57 -6.53
C THR A 263 -3.47 15.88 -6.87
N VAL A 264 -3.96 17.02 -6.39
CA VAL A 264 -5.23 17.60 -6.86
C VAL A 264 -4.89 18.80 -7.75
N PRO A 265 -5.40 18.85 -8.99
CA PRO A 265 -5.02 19.92 -9.91
C PRO A 265 -5.27 21.33 -9.35
N GLY A 266 -4.20 22.16 -9.34
CA GLY A 266 -4.27 23.54 -8.87
C GLY A 266 -5.13 24.48 -9.74
N THR A 267 -5.67 23.97 -10.86
CA THR A 267 -6.57 24.70 -11.75
C THR A 267 -8.03 24.60 -11.35
N LEU A 268 -8.38 23.72 -10.38
CA LEU A 268 -9.74 23.59 -9.88
C LEU A 268 -10.14 24.83 -9.09
N ASP A 269 -11.34 25.33 -9.36
CA ASP A 269 -11.89 26.42 -8.59
C ASP A 269 -12.46 25.93 -7.24
N ARG A 270 -12.86 26.87 -6.39
CA ARG A 270 -13.36 26.57 -5.06
C ARG A 270 -14.62 25.70 -5.07
N GLU A 271 -15.49 25.86 -6.07
CA GLU A 271 -16.74 25.11 -6.18
C GLU A 271 -16.45 23.66 -6.55
N ALA A 272 -15.56 23.43 -7.51
CA ALA A 272 -15.08 22.10 -7.89
C ALA A 272 -14.41 21.38 -6.73
N LEU A 273 -13.52 22.06 -5.98
CA LEU A 273 -12.84 21.50 -4.80
C LEU A 273 -13.83 21.08 -3.70
N GLN A 274 -14.85 21.91 -3.44
CA GLN A 274 -15.88 21.57 -2.46
C GLN A 274 -16.74 20.38 -2.92
N ALA A 275 -16.95 20.21 -4.22
CA ALA A 275 -17.71 19.10 -4.76
C ALA A 275 -17.00 17.75 -4.62
N ILE A 276 -15.66 17.75 -4.65
CA ILE A 276 -14.85 16.53 -4.52
C ILE A 276 -14.27 16.32 -3.12
N ALA A 277 -14.61 17.15 -2.13
CA ALA A 277 -14.03 17.09 -0.77
C ALA A 277 -14.22 15.73 -0.06
N ASP A 278 -15.30 15.01 -0.38
CA ASP A 278 -15.59 13.67 0.18
C ASP A 278 -15.07 12.52 -0.72
N MET A 279 -14.24 12.81 -1.73
CA MET A 279 -13.61 11.79 -2.58
C MET A 279 -12.65 10.96 -1.75
N LYS A 280 -12.66 9.65 -2.00
CA LYS A 280 -11.64 8.71 -1.50
C LYS A 280 -10.99 8.00 -2.67
N MET A 281 -9.72 7.71 -2.53
CA MET A 281 -8.95 6.85 -3.43
C MET A 281 -8.48 5.64 -2.65
N ASP A 282 -9.19 4.53 -2.82
CA ASP A 282 -8.84 3.25 -2.19
C ASP A 282 -8.07 2.39 -3.19
N VAL A 283 -7.01 1.71 -2.74
CA VAL A 283 -6.25 0.75 -3.54
C VAL A 283 -6.43 -0.65 -2.94
N TYR A 284 -6.57 -1.65 -3.80
CA TYR A 284 -6.76 -3.06 -3.42
C TYR A 284 -5.71 -3.91 -4.14
N GLY A 285 -4.95 -4.70 -3.38
CA GLY A 285 -4.05 -5.71 -3.88
C GLY A 285 -4.70 -7.09 -3.93
N HIS A 286 -4.43 -7.86 -4.99
CA HIS A 286 -4.87 -9.24 -5.11
C HIS A 286 -3.79 -10.09 -5.75
N ALA A 287 -3.65 -11.33 -5.27
CA ALA A 287 -2.83 -12.34 -5.92
C ALA A 287 -3.62 -13.64 -6.12
N ILE A 288 -3.32 -14.35 -7.17
CA ILE A 288 -3.91 -15.66 -7.48
C ILE A 288 -2.85 -16.58 -8.06
N GLN A 289 -2.75 -17.78 -7.50
CA GLN A 289 -1.81 -18.81 -7.93
C GLN A 289 -1.95 -19.16 -9.41
N THR A 290 -0.83 -19.37 -10.12
CA THR A 290 -0.82 -19.68 -11.55
C THR A 290 -1.24 -21.12 -11.90
N VAL A 291 -0.99 -22.07 -11.02
CA VAL A 291 -1.02 -23.54 -11.26
C VAL A 291 -2.32 -24.07 -11.88
N SER A 292 -3.44 -23.38 -11.73
CA SER A 292 -4.75 -23.88 -12.19
C SER A 292 -5.29 -23.14 -13.42
N PHE A 293 -4.51 -22.24 -14.02
CA PHE A 293 -4.96 -21.38 -15.10
C PHE A 293 -3.98 -21.40 -16.27
N ASP A 294 -4.51 -21.27 -17.47
CA ASP A 294 -3.69 -21.19 -18.68
C ASP A 294 -3.04 -19.80 -18.82
N ASP A 295 -3.70 -18.74 -18.30
CA ASP A 295 -3.23 -17.37 -18.33
C ASP A 295 -3.87 -16.49 -17.22
N ALA A 296 -3.41 -15.25 -17.12
CA ALA A 296 -3.91 -14.28 -16.15
C ALA A 296 -5.39 -13.92 -16.36
N GLU A 297 -5.87 -13.90 -17.61
CA GLU A 297 -7.26 -13.55 -17.91
C GLU A 297 -8.22 -14.60 -17.33
N GLU A 298 -7.91 -15.89 -17.52
CA GLU A 298 -8.69 -17.00 -16.94
C GLU A 298 -8.67 -16.93 -15.40
N ALA A 299 -7.49 -16.65 -14.82
CA ALA A 299 -7.33 -16.52 -13.39
C ALA A 299 -8.23 -15.41 -12.82
N TRP A 300 -8.18 -14.22 -13.37
CA TRP A 300 -8.97 -13.08 -12.88
C TRP A 300 -10.46 -13.19 -13.17
N GLN A 301 -10.87 -13.86 -14.25
CA GLN A 301 -12.28 -14.19 -14.47
C GLN A 301 -12.81 -15.14 -13.40
N SER A 302 -12.01 -16.13 -12.99
CA SER A 302 -12.37 -17.07 -11.92
C SER A 302 -12.47 -16.36 -10.57
N PHE A 303 -11.53 -15.45 -10.27
CA PHE A 303 -11.53 -14.62 -9.06
C PHE A 303 -12.80 -13.77 -8.97
N GLY A 304 -13.18 -13.07 -10.03
CA GLY A 304 -14.37 -12.21 -10.07
C GLY A 304 -15.68 -12.97 -9.84
N GLN A 305 -15.75 -14.27 -10.18
CA GLN A 305 -16.91 -15.11 -9.89
C GLN A 305 -17.01 -15.44 -8.38
N GLN A 306 -15.92 -15.41 -7.65
CA GLN A 306 -15.90 -15.67 -6.20
C GLN A 306 -16.29 -14.42 -5.39
N GLU A 307 -15.90 -13.22 -5.83
CA GLU A 307 -16.28 -11.96 -5.19
C GLU A 307 -17.76 -11.59 -5.41
N GLY A 308 -18.40 -12.11 -6.44
CA GLY A 308 -19.80 -11.82 -6.83
C GLY A 308 -20.86 -12.71 -6.15
N ASN A 309 -20.48 -13.59 -5.24
CA ASN A 309 -21.34 -14.43 -4.41
C ASN A 309 -21.20 -13.97 -2.94
#